data_b0663a4750ec5c1d40960e302585cf27
#
_entry.id   b0663a4750ec5c1d40960e302585cf27
#
_cell.length_a   1.000
_cell.length_b   1.000
_cell.length_c   1.000
_cell.angle_alpha   90.00
_cell.angle_beta   90.00
_cell.angle_gamma   90.00
#
_symmetry.space_group_name_H-M   'P 1'
#
loop_
_entity.id
_entity.type
_entity.pdbx_description
1 polymer ?
#
loop_
_entity_poly.entity_id
_entity_poly.type
_entity_poly.pdbx_seq_one_letter_code
_entity_poly.pdbx_strand_id
1 'polypeptide(L)'
;MPLISEEDHRAKMEFIRAFFDDFDKKAGYLEDLYKSDHRDEARILCSCYIDSLASALYWPDERTNFNYVKSLKEHSGKDIFSNIHPKMLDEAVHKLSKRSSKWTTIHASISGTLQGADKRLYGEQEIVDLLAPLLNTSEMEHIKRELWRGTFAAIVYDRFRIAAVHGFGPPDGTTFDRTTFQGQPVPAIDFSMVHDCLKRVVAVAKELSEKTGRWFGHDYE
;
A
#
# COMPACT_ATOMS: atom_id res chain seq x y z
N MET A 1 7.06 -7.44 -35.93
CA MET A 1 7.84 -7.92 -34.77
C MET A 1 8.61 -9.16 -35.22
N PRO A 2 9.93 -9.28 -34.99
CA PRO A 2 10.62 -10.51 -35.22
C PRO A 2 10.07 -11.61 -34.31
N LEU A 3 9.86 -12.80 -34.86
CA LEU A 3 9.43 -13.98 -34.11
C LEU A 3 10.58 -14.31 -33.13
N ILE A 4 10.30 -14.20 -31.84
CA ILE A 4 11.25 -14.66 -30.79
C ILE A 4 11.46 -16.16 -31.01
N SER A 5 12.71 -16.63 -31.02
CA SER A 5 12.99 -18.04 -31.19
C SER A 5 12.43 -18.84 -30.00
N GLU A 6 12.12 -20.13 -30.22
CA GLU A 6 11.68 -21.01 -29.10
C GLU A 6 12.74 -21.12 -28.00
N GLU A 7 14.02 -21.03 -28.37
CA GLU A 7 15.15 -21.05 -27.43
C GLU A 7 15.20 -19.77 -26.58
N ASP A 8 15.02 -18.60 -27.20
CA ASP A 8 14.94 -17.32 -26.48
C ASP A 8 13.74 -17.28 -25.54
N HIS A 9 12.60 -17.81 -25.97
CA HIS A 9 11.42 -17.91 -25.12
C HIS A 9 11.67 -18.79 -23.89
N ARG A 10 12.31 -19.96 -24.09
CA ARG A 10 12.65 -20.87 -22.99
C ARG A 10 13.62 -20.23 -22.00
N ALA A 11 14.69 -19.61 -22.48
CA ALA A 11 15.65 -18.91 -21.63
C ALA A 11 15.00 -17.79 -20.82
N LYS A 12 14.12 -17.03 -21.44
CA LYS A 12 13.34 -15.98 -20.75
C LYS A 12 12.47 -16.55 -19.64
N MET A 13 11.78 -17.65 -19.89
CA MET A 13 10.92 -18.32 -18.90
C MET A 13 11.72 -18.89 -17.73
N GLU A 14 12.89 -19.46 -17.98
CA GLU A 14 13.81 -19.94 -16.94
C GLU A 14 14.30 -18.78 -16.06
N PHE A 15 14.65 -17.64 -16.67
CA PHE A 15 15.04 -16.44 -15.93
C PHE A 15 13.91 -15.88 -15.06
N ILE A 16 12.69 -15.79 -15.59
CA ILE A 16 11.48 -15.37 -14.83
C ILE A 16 11.31 -16.26 -13.59
N ARG A 17 11.34 -17.59 -13.77
CA ARG A 17 11.21 -18.54 -12.67
C ARG A 17 12.30 -18.37 -11.62
N ALA A 18 13.56 -18.32 -12.04
CA ALA A 18 14.69 -18.16 -11.13
C ALA A 18 14.61 -16.88 -10.30
N PHE A 19 14.13 -15.78 -10.89
CA PHE A 19 13.91 -14.52 -10.18
C PHE A 19 12.85 -14.65 -9.08
N PHE A 20 11.69 -15.23 -9.38
CA PHE A 20 10.64 -15.37 -8.38
C PHE A 20 10.98 -16.41 -7.31
N ASP A 21 11.71 -17.48 -7.67
CA ASP A 21 12.24 -18.44 -6.69
C ASP A 21 13.24 -17.78 -5.72
N ASP A 22 14.00 -16.76 -6.17
CA ASP A 22 14.85 -15.93 -5.29
C ASP A 22 14.00 -15.05 -4.35
N PHE A 23 12.90 -14.50 -4.82
CA PHE A 23 11.96 -13.77 -3.96
C PHE A 23 11.28 -14.66 -2.91
N ASP A 24 10.93 -15.88 -3.25
CA ASP A 24 10.39 -16.85 -2.29
C ASP A 24 11.42 -17.16 -1.18
N LYS A 25 12.70 -17.34 -1.55
CA LYS A 25 13.79 -17.50 -0.58
C LYS A 25 13.97 -16.26 0.30
N LYS A 26 13.91 -15.06 -0.29
CA LYS A 26 13.97 -13.80 0.45
C LYS A 26 12.82 -13.67 1.43
N ALA A 27 11.60 -14.03 1.02
CA ALA A 27 10.44 -14.03 1.92
C ALA A 27 10.64 -14.99 3.10
N GLY A 28 11.17 -16.20 2.86
CA GLY A 28 11.55 -17.13 3.93
C GLY A 28 12.60 -16.55 4.87
N TYR A 29 13.65 -15.95 4.33
CA TYR A 29 14.70 -15.30 5.12
C TYR A 29 14.16 -14.18 6.02
N LEU A 30 13.19 -13.40 5.55
CA LEU A 30 12.57 -12.36 6.39
C LEU A 30 11.84 -12.93 7.61
N GLU A 31 11.25 -14.10 7.48
CA GLU A 31 10.62 -14.80 8.60
C GLU A 31 11.65 -15.25 9.63
N ASP A 32 12.79 -15.78 9.19
CA ASP A 32 13.88 -16.18 10.05
C ASP A 32 14.52 -14.98 10.75
N LEU A 33 14.71 -13.88 10.03
CA LEU A 33 15.20 -12.61 10.56
C LEU A 33 14.28 -12.07 11.65
N TYR A 34 12.97 -12.11 11.44
CA TYR A 34 11.98 -11.71 12.42
C TYR A 34 12.02 -12.59 13.71
N LYS A 35 12.18 -13.90 13.54
CA LYS A 35 12.30 -14.86 14.67
C LYS A 35 13.61 -14.71 15.43
N SER A 36 14.67 -14.24 14.78
CA SER A 36 16.01 -14.02 15.37
C SER A 36 16.16 -12.66 16.06
N ASP A 37 15.05 -12.01 16.41
CA ASP A 37 14.95 -10.72 17.11
C ASP A 37 15.38 -9.49 16.28
N HIS A 38 15.59 -9.65 14.98
CA HIS A 38 15.78 -8.56 14.00
C HIS A 38 14.44 -8.11 13.40
N ARG A 39 13.49 -7.81 14.29
CA ARG A 39 12.08 -7.59 13.89
C ARG A 39 11.88 -6.36 13.03
N ASP A 40 12.59 -5.29 13.33
CA ASP A 40 12.44 -4.03 12.61
C ASP A 40 13.07 -4.11 11.23
N GLU A 41 14.24 -4.75 11.11
CA GLU A 41 14.88 -5.01 9.83
C GLU A 41 14.01 -5.90 8.93
N ALA A 42 13.41 -6.95 9.48
CA ALA A 42 12.50 -7.82 8.74
C ALA A 42 11.28 -7.05 8.21
N ARG A 43 10.67 -6.19 9.04
CA ARG A 43 9.53 -5.34 8.67
C ARG A 43 9.90 -4.34 7.56
N ILE A 44 11.06 -3.67 7.70
CA ILE A 44 11.56 -2.71 6.72
C ILE A 44 11.80 -3.39 5.38
N LEU A 45 12.55 -4.49 5.36
CA LEU A 45 12.87 -5.21 4.13
C LEU A 45 11.61 -5.77 3.47
N CYS A 46 10.67 -6.31 4.25
CA CYS A 46 9.38 -6.78 3.75
C CYS A 46 8.63 -5.66 3.02
N SER A 47 8.57 -4.48 3.64
CA SER A 47 7.93 -3.31 3.05
C SER A 47 8.63 -2.83 1.77
N CYS A 48 9.97 -2.83 1.76
CA CYS A 48 10.75 -2.46 0.57
C CYS A 48 10.51 -3.44 -0.60
N TYR A 49 10.39 -4.73 -0.30
CA TYR A 49 10.12 -5.73 -1.35
C TYR A 49 8.70 -5.59 -1.92
N ILE A 50 7.69 -5.35 -1.06
CA ILE A 50 6.33 -5.04 -1.54
C ILE A 50 6.35 -3.79 -2.43
N ASP A 51 7.02 -2.72 -2.01
CA ASP A 51 7.09 -1.45 -2.76
C ASP A 51 7.71 -1.65 -4.15
N SER A 52 8.82 -2.39 -4.20
CA SER A 52 9.51 -2.70 -5.46
C SER A 52 8.63 -3.54 -6.41
N LEU A 53 8.05 -4.62 -5.90
CA LEU A 53 7.20 -5.50 -6.69
C LEU A 53 5.90 -4.82 -7.13
N ALA A 54 5.29 -4.02 -6.24
CA ALA A 54 4.08 -3.26 -6.55
C ALA A 54 4.31 -2.22 -7.64
N SER A 55 5.44 -1.52 -7.59
CA SER A 55 5.80 -0.55 -8.62
C SER A 55 5.95 -1.20 -10.00
N ALA A 56 6.49 -2.40 -10.06
CA ALA A 56 6.59 -3.16 -11.30
C ALA A 56 5.24 -3.76 -11.73
N LEU A 57 4.46 -4.33 -10.78
CA LEU A 57 3.18 -4.97 -11.08
C LEU A 57 2.12 -4.01 -11.62
N TYR A 58 2.13 -2.76 -11.12
CA TYR A 58 1.15 -1.73 -11.53
C TYR A 58 1.71 -0.71 -12.54
N TRP A 59 2.85 -1.00 -13.16
CA TRP A 59 3.37 -0.18 -14.26
C TRP A 59 2.28 0.05 -15.33
N PRO A 60 2.15 1.22 -15.96
CA PRO A 60 3.01 2.41 -15.90
C PRO A 60 2.61 3.46 -14.84
N ASP A 61 1.84 3.11 -13.80
CA ASP A 61 1.49 4.06 -12.75
C ASP A 61 2.74 4.34 -11.87
N GLU A 62 3.31 5.53 -12.01
CA GLU A 62 4.52 5.94 -11.29
C GLU A 62 4.27 6.34 -9.82
N ARG A 63 3.03 6.28 -9.33
CA ARG A 63 2.68 6.63 -7.96
C ARG A 63 3.04 5.50 -7.00
N THR A 64 4.30 5.43 -6.57
CA THR A 64 4.83 4.36 -5.73
C THR A 64 4.01 4.12 -4.45
N ASN A 65 3.62 5.19 -3.74
CA ASN A 65 2.78 5.10 -2.56
C ASN A 65 1.39 4.52 -2.86
N PHE A 66 0.77 4.90 -3.97
CA PHE A 66 -0.51 4.36 -4.40
C PHE A 66 -0.39 2.86 -4.73
N ASN A 67 0.65 2.47 -5.45
CA ASN A 67 0.90 1.09 -5.84
C ASN A 67 1.12 0.18 -4.62
N TYR A 68 1.89 0.66 -3.63
CA TYR A 68 2.06 -0.05 -2.36
C TYR A 68 0.73 -0.24 -1.62
N VAL A 69 -0.03 0.85 -1.43
CA VAL A 69 -1.35 0.81 -0.77
C VAL A 69 -2.30 -0.14 -1.50
N LYS A 70 -2.31 -0.08 -2.84
CA LYS A 70 -3.12 -0.95 -3.69
C LYS A 70 -2.75 -2.42 -3.49
N SER A 71 -1.45 -2.74 -3.41
CA SER A 71 -0.98 -4.10 -3.15
C SER A 71 -1.48 -4.64 -1.80
N LEU A 72 -1.40 -3.85 -0.74
CA LEU A 72 -1.93 -4.25 0.57
C LEU A 72 -3.44 -4.49 0.52
N LYS A 73 -4.20 -3.63 -0.15
CA LYS A 73 -5.66 -3.78 -0.28
C LYS A 73 -6.04 -5.03 -1.07
N GLU A 74 -5.38 -5.29 -2.18
CA GLU A 74 -5.76 -6.35 -3.11
C GLU A 74 -5.17 -7.73 -2.72
N HIS A 75 -3.98 -7.76 -2.12
CA HIS A 75 -3.25 -9.01 -1.91
C HIS A 75 -3.02 -9.41 -0.46
N SER A 76 -3.32 -8.56 0.53
CA SER A 76 -3.17 -8.96 1.94
C SER A 76 -4.13 -10.07 2.37
N GLY A 77 -5.30 -10.17 1.71
CA GLY A 77 -6.40 -11.03 2.15
C GLY A 77 -7.03 -10.59 3.47
N LYS A 78 -6.88 -9.32 3.82
CA LYS A 78 -7.40 -8.71 5.06
C LYS A 78 -8.13 -7.42 4.72
N ASP A 79 -9.45 -7.40 4.91
CA ASP A 79 -10.30 -6.24 4.61
C ASP A 79 -9.91 -4.97 5.39
N ILE A 80 -9.26 -5.16 6.55
CA ILE A 80 -8.80 -4.05 7.38
C ILE A 80 -7.92 -3.04 6.63
N PHE A 81 -7.15 -3.48 5.64
CA PHE A 81 -6.31 -2.59 4.84
C PHE A 81 -7.09 -1.63 3.95
N SER A 82 -8.34 -1.97 3.63
CA SER A 82 -9.26 -1.09 2.90
C SER A 82 -10.03 -0.13 3.80
N ASN A 83 -10.04 -0.35 5.11
CA ASN A 83 -10.75 0.50 6.05
C ASN A 83 -10.04 1.85 6.23
N ILE A 84 -10.83 2.90 6.41
CA ILE A 84 -10.40 4.29 6.39
C ILE A 84 -10.40 4.87 7.81
N HIS A 85 -9.33 5.55 8.15
CA HIS A 85 -9.22 6.34 9.37
C HIS A 85 -9.65 7.80 9.06
N PRO A 86 -10.75 8.32 9.66
CA PRO A 86 -11.30 9.63 9.32
C PRO A 86 -10.30 10.77 9.42
N LYS A 87 -9.51 10.82 10.50
CA LYS A 87 -8.50 11.85 10.68
C LYS A 87 -7.38 11.78 9.63
N MET A 88 -6.96 10.57 9.22
CA MET A 88 -5.98 10.42 8.16
C MET A 88 -6.52 10.93 6.83
N LEU A 89 -7.80 10.67 6.55
CA LEU A 89 -8.46 11.20 5.37
C LEU A 89 -8.56 12.74 5.44
N ASP A 90 -8.95 13.31 6.59
CA ASP A 90 -8.98 14.77 6.78
C ASP A 90 -7.62 15.42 6.50
N GLU A 91 -6.55 14.88 7.06
CA GLU A 91 -5.20 15.37 6.82
C GLU A 91 -4.76 15.25 5.36
N ALA A 92 -5.13 14.16 4.69
CA ALA A 92 -4.85 13.97 3.27
C ALA A 92 -5.57 15.02 2.43
N VAL A 93 -6.86 15.28 2.69
CA VAL A 93 -7.65 16.31 2.01
C VAL A 93 -7.13 17.72 2.35
N HIS A 94 -6.71 17.96 3.60
CA HIS A 94 -6.06 19.21 3.98
C HIS A 94 -4.76 19.46 3.17
N LYS A 95 -3.92 18.45 2.97
CA LYS A 95 -2.73 18.59 2.11
C LYS A 95 -3.10 18.93 0.65
N LEU A 96 -4.19 18.38 0.14
CA LEU A 96 -4.70 18.72 -1.20
C LEU A 96 -5.28 20.14 -1.26
N SER A 97 -5.93 20.62 -0.18
CA SER A 97 -6.52 21.96 -0.11
C SER A 97 -5.48 23.07 -0.24
N LYS A 98 -4.24 22.83 0.19
CA LYS A 98 -3.11 23.77 0.02
C LYS A 98 -2.68 23.94 -1.45
N ARG A 99 -3.14 23.08 -2.34
CA ARG A 99 -2.71 23.04 -3.75
C ARG A 99 -3.81 23.48 -4.74
N SER A 100 -5.07 23.57 -4.29
CA SER A 100 -6.21 23.84 -5.18
C SER A 100 -7.40 24.40 -4.41
N SER A 101 -8.01 25.47 -4.90
CA SER A 101 -9.22 26.09 -4.35
C SER A 101 -10.40 25.12 -4.27
N LYS A 102 -10.54 24.23 -5.24
CA LYS A 102 -11.52 23.18 -5.21
C LYS A 102 -11.39 22.28 -3.96
N TRP A 103 -10.19 21.85 -3.66
CA TRP A 103 -9.93 21.03 -2.46
C TRP A 103 -10.10 21.84 -1.17
N THR A 104 -9.88 23.17 -1.21
CA THR A 104 -10.18 24.06 -0.08
C THR A 104 -11.67 24.03 0.27
N THR A 105 -12.54 24.12 -0.73
CA THR A 105 -13.99 24.04 -0.53
C THR A 105 -14.42 22.68 0.02
N ILE A 106 -13.95 21.60 -0.59
CA ILE A 106 -14.25 20.23 -0.14
C ILE A 106 -13.81 20.03 1.30
N HIS A 107 -12.55 20.40 1.65
CA HIS A 107 -12.02 20.25 3.00
C HIS A 107 -12.85 21.04 4.02
N ALA A 108 -13.21 22.29 3.72
CA ALA A 108 -14.03 23.10 4.60
C ALA A 108 -15.39 22.46 4.90
N SER A 109 -16.00 21.75 3.93
CA SER A 109 -17.28 21.08 4.09
C SER A 109 -17.20 19.83 4.97
N ILE A 110 -16.09 19.06 4.89
CA ILE A 110 -16.04 17.71 5.51
C ILE A 110 -15.20 17.63 6.79
N SER A 111 -14.27 18.58 7.02
CA SER A 111 -13.26 18.48 8.08
C SER A 111 -13.91 18.36 9.47
N GLY A 112 -14.93 19.15 9.78
CA GLY A 112 -15.62 19.07 11.06
C GLY A 112 -16.24 17.68 11.32
N THR A 113 -16.81 17.06 10.30
CA THR A 113 -17.40 15.73 10.39
C THR A 113 -16.35 14.64 10.56
N LEU A 114 -15.25 14.70 9.78
CA LEU A 114 -14.18 13.73 9.89
C LEU A 114 -13.42 13.83 11.22
N GLN A 115 -13.22 15.03 11.75
CA GLN A 115 -12.60 15.23 13.05
C GLN A 115 -13.47 14.82 14.22
N GLY A 116 -14.80 14.97 14.08
CA GLY A 116 -15.81 14.57 15.07
C GLY A 116 -16.19 13.09 15.00
N ALA A 117 -15.75 12.35 13.98
CA ALA A 117 -16.05 10.93 13.85
C ALA A 117 -15.41 10.09 14.96
N ASP A 118 -16.04 8.95 15.27
CA ASP A 118 -15.51 7.98 16.23
C ASP A 118 -14.06 7.58 15.88
N LYS A 119 -13.28 7.29 16.92
CA LYS A 119 -11.88 6.90 16.78
C LYS A 119 -11.73 5.43 16.37
N ARG A 120 -12.36 5.03 15.25
CA ARG A 120 -12.29 3.68 14.69
C ARG A 120 -11.96 3.73 13.20
N LEU A 121 -11.68 2.58 12.62
CA LEU A 121 -11.63 2.43 11.17
C LEU A 121 -13.03 2.23 10.63
N TYR A 122 -13.33 2.86 9.51
CA TYR A 122 -14.60 2.82 8.80
C TYR A 122 -14.44 2.06 7.48
N GLY A 123 -15.47 1.34 7.08
CA GLY A 123 -15.57 0.84 5.71
C GLY A 123 -15.69 2.00 4.71
N GLU A 124 -15.31 1.76 3.47
CA GLU A 124 -15.38 2.79 2.41
C GLU A 124 -16.79 3.34 2.25
N GLN A 125 -17.82 2.47 2.24
CA GLN A 125 -19.21 2.89 2.11
C GLN A 125 -19.67 3.71 3.34
N GLU A 126 -19.24 3.35 4.55
CA GLU A 126 -19.58 4.13 5.75
C GLU A 126 -19.04 5.57 5.67
N ILE A 127 -17.82 5.76 5.12
CA ILE A 127 -17.25 7.10 4.89
C ILE A 127 -18.04 7.84 3.79
N VAL A 128 -18.41 7.16 2.71
CA VAL A 128 -19.21 7.76 1.64
C VAL A 128 -20.56 8.23 2.20
N ASP A 129 -21.24 7.41 2.97
CA ASP A 129 -22.54 7.73 3.58
C ASP A 129 -22.43 8.89 4.59
N LEU A 130 -21.35 8.92 5.38
CA LEU A 130 -21.05 10.00 6.31
C LEU A 130 -20.86 11.35 5.63
N LEU A 131 -20.27 11.37 4.44
CA LEU A 131 -19.93 12.59 3.70
C LEU A 131 -21.02 12.98 2.67
N ALA A 132 -21.90 12.08 2.30
CA ALA A 132 -22.93 12.32 1.27
C ALA A 132 -23.83 13.55 1.55
N PRO A 133 -24.25 13.85 2.79
CA PRO A 133 -25.05 15.05 3.06
C PRO A 133 -24.29 16.37 2.87
N LEU A 134 -22.98 16.35 2.79
CA LEU A 134 -22.10 17.52 2.83
C LEU A 134 -21.53 17.91 1.46
N LEU A 135 -21.59 17.00 0.50
CA LEU A 135 -20.93 17.12 -0.79
C LEU A 135 -21.92 16.94 -1.95
N ASN A 136 -21.72 17.71 -3.01
CA ASN A 136 -22.40 17.44 -4.27
C ASN A 136 -21.78 16.23 -5.00
N THR A 137 -22.45 15.76 -6.07
CA THR A 137 -22.01 14.58 -6.82
C THR A 137 -20.56 14.70 -7.36
N SER A 138 -20.18 15.87 -7.89
CA SER A 138 -18.85 16.08 -8.43
C SER A 138 -17.78 16.07 -7.33
N GLU A 139 -18.06 16.68 -6.19
CA GLU A 139 -17.16 16.70 -5.03
C GLU A 139 -17.00 15.29 -4.44
N MET A 140 -18.08 14.54 -4.36
CA MET A 140 -18.05 13.15 -3.89
C MET A 140 -17.17 12.28 -4.81
N GLU A 141 -17.29 12.42 -6.13
CA GLU A 141 -16.43 11.68 -7.07
C GLU A 141 -14.94 12.05 -6.92
N HIS A 142 -14.64 13.29 -6.51
CA HIS A 142 -13.27 13.67 -6.19
C HIS A 142 -12.77 13.02 -4.90
N ILE A 143 -13.59 13.01 -3.84
CA ILE A 143 -13.25 12.35 -2.59
C ILE A 143 -13.03 10.85 -2.78
N LYS A 144 -13.92 10.16 -3.51
CA LYS A 144 -13.80 8.72 -3.77
C LYS A 144 -12.44 8.35 -4.38
N ARG A 145 -11.89 9.18 -5.28
CA ARG A 145 -10.56 8.95 -5.88
C ARG A 145 -9.41 9.07 -4.88
N GLU A 146 -9.62 9.76 -3.77
CA GLU A 146 -8.59 10.02 -2.77
C GLU A 146 -8.80 9.24 -1.45
N LEU A 147 -9.88 8.45 -1.33
CA LEU A 147 -10.16 7.66 -0.12
C LEU A 147 -9.01 6.75 0.28
N TRP A 148 -8.27 6.23 -0.71
CA TRP A 148 -7.12 5.38 -0.47
C TRP A 148 -6.07 6.01 0.47
N ARG A 149 -5.97 7.35 0.49
CA ARG A 149 -5.03 8.10 1.35
C ARG A 149 -5.39 8.03 2.83
N GLY A 150 -6.65 7.77 3.15
CA GLY A 150 -7.14 7.60 4.52
C GLY A 150 -7.12 6.15 4.99
N THR A 151 -6.76 5.18 4.13
CA THR A 151 -6.85 3.76 4.46
C THR A 151 -5.81 3.30 5.48
N PHE A 152 -6.10 2.20 6.17
CA PHE A 152 -5.13 1.56 7.05
C PHE A 152 -3.87 1.13 6.28
N ALA A 153 -4.01 0.74 5.01
CA ALA A 153 -2.86 0.46 4.14
C ALA A 153 -1.95 1.69 3.96
N ALA A 154 -2.52 2.91 3.86
CA ALA A 154 -1.72 4.13 3.80
C ALA A 154 -1.01 4.43 5.12
N ILE A 155 -1.63 4.13 6.27
CA ILE A 155 -0.98 4.22 7.58
C ILE A 155 0.20 3.24 7.66
N VAL A 156 0.04 2.02 7.14
CA VAL A 156 1.12 1.03 7.08
C VAL A 156 2.26 1.52 6.20
N TYR A 157 1.96 2.11 5.04
CA TYR A 157 2.97 2.72 4.17
C TYR A 157 3.77 3.81 4.90
N ASP A 158 3.09 4.73 5.55
CA ASP A 158 3.74 5.82 6.29
C ASP A 158 4.62 5.30 7.44
N ARG A 159 4.15 4.29 8.17
CA ARG A 159 4.88 3.73 9.32
C ARG A 159 6.07 2.86 8.93
N PHE A 160 5.91 1.99 7.92
CA PHE A 160 6.92 1.01 7.57
C PHE A 160 7.85 1.53 6.47
N ARG A 161 7.28 2.11 5.40
CA ARG A 161 8.07 2.49 4.25
C ARG A 161 8.75 3.85 4.41
N ILE A 162 7.99 4.88 4.76
CA ILE A 162 8.54 6.24 4.84
C ILE A 162 9.42 6.38 6.08
N ALA A 163 8.90 6.05 7.25
CA ALA A 163 9.62 6.25 8.50
C ALA A 163 10.90 5.42 8.59
N ALA A 164 10.85 4.17 8.10
CA ALA A 164 11.96 3.25 8.20
C ALA A 164 13.08 3.52 7.17
N VAL A 165 12.72 3.93 5.95
CA VAL A 165 13.70 4.12 4.86
C VAL A 165 14.33 5.52 4.88
N HIS A 166 13.59 6.53 5.34
CA HIS A 166 14.03 7.92 5.30
C HIS A 166 14.46 8.52 6.64
N GLY A 167 14.25 7.83 7.76
CA GLY A 167 14.38 8.43 9.07
C GLY A 167 15.19 7.69 10.13
N PHE A 168 15.93 6.63 9.87
CA PHE A 168 16.66 5.86 10.91
C PHE A 168 15.86 5.62 12.21
N GLY A 169 14.55 5.59 12.10
CA GLY A 169 13.60 5.43 13.19
C GLY A 169 12.29 6.16 12.89
N PRO A 170 11.19 5.73 13.49
CA PRO A 170 9.92 6.39 13.30
C PRO A 170 10.01 7.82 13.84
N PRO A 171 9.49 8.83 13.10
CA PRO A 171 9.35 10.16 13.65
C PRO A 171 8.56 10.08 14.96
N ASP A 172 8.95 10.83 15.98
CA ASP A 172 8.29 10.90 17.29
C ASP A 172 8.43 9.66 18.19
N GLY A 173 9.45 8.81 18.03
CA GLY A 173 9.68 7.63 18.87
C GLY A 173 8.54 6.60 18.76
N THR A 174 7.85 6.52 17.61
CA THR A 174 6.81 5.53 17.34
C THR A 174 7.44 4.19 16.99
N THR A 175 7.17 3.16 17.78
CA THR A 175 7.52 1.78 17.44
C THR A 175 6.44 1.16 16.55
N PHE A 176 6.78 0.09 15.82
CA PHE A 176 5.84 -0.65 14.97
C PHE A 176 4.68 -1.28 15.77
N ASP A 177 4.87 -1.48 17.08
CA ASP A 177 3.88 -2.06 17.98
C ASP A 177 2.86 -1.06 18.53
N ARG A 178 2.89 0.21 18.09
CA ARG A 178 1.94 1.21 18.56
C ARG A 178 0.54 0.98 17.99
N THR A 179 -0.41 1.00 18.91
CA THR A 179 -1.85 1.01 18.62
C THR A 179 -2.39 2.44 18.40
N THR A 180 -1.52 3.40 18.10
CA THR A 180 -1.90 4.79 17.84
C THR A 180 -1.16 5.34 16.62
N PHE A 181 -1.84 6.14 15.83
CA PHE A 181 -1.28 6.94 14.75
C PHE A 181 -1.72 8.39 14.93
N GLN A 182 -0.77 9.31 15.04
CA GLN A 182 -1.02 10.73 15.30
C GLN A 182 -1.97 10.97 16.50
N GLY A 183 -1.75 10.22 17.59
CA GLY A 183 -2.56 10.29 18.80
C GLY A 183 -3.96 9.64 18.70
N GLN A 184 -4.28 9.00 17.57
CA GLN A 184 -5.55 8.28 17.39
C GLN A 184 -5.32 6.77 17.44
N PRO A 185 -6.23 5.98 18.05
CA PRO A 185 -6.11 4.54 18.09
C PRO A 185 -6.20 3.94 16.68
N VAL A 186 -5.28 3.02 16.39
CA VAL A 186 -5.28 2.20 15.17
C VAL A 186 -4.91 0.77 15.57
N PRO A 187 -5.32 -0.25 14.80
CA PRO A 187 -4.91 -1.62 15.06
C PRO A 187 -3.37 -1.76 15.02
N ALA A 188 -2.83 -2.62 15.85
CA ALA A 188 -1.44 -3.02 15.76
C ALA A 188 -1.15 -3.68 14.40
N ILE A 189 0.04 -3.42 13.86
CA ILE A 189 0.46 -4.01 12.59
C ILE A 189 1.32 -5.21 12.91
N ASP A 190 0.75 -6.39 12.71
CA ASP A 190 1.50 -7.64 12.83
C ASP A 190 2.38 -7.85 11.59
N PHE A 191 3.64 -8.26 11.81
CA PHE A 191 4.54 -8.62 10.73
C PHE A 191 3.93 -9.67 9.79
N SER A 192 3.24 -10.68 10.33
CA SER A 192 2.60 -11.72 9.53
C SER A 192 1.63 -11.16 8.49
N MET A 193 0.89 -10.10 8.81
CA MET A 193 -0.05 -9.47 7.88
C MET A 193 0.64 -8.89 6.65
N VAL A 194 1.78 -8.23 6.86
CA VAL A 194 2.56 -7.60 5.78
C VAL A 194 3.36 -8.66 5.02
N HIS A 195 3.90 -9.65 5.74
CA HIS A 195 4.64 -10.76 5.15
C HIS A 195 3.76 -11.67 4.29
N ASP A 196 2.54 -11.97 4.72
CA ASP A 196 1.57 -12.71 3.92
C ASP A 196 1.18 -11.93 2.65
N CYS A 197 1.09 -10.60 2.75
CA CYS A 197 0.89 -9.76 1.59
C CYS A 197 2.07 -9.88 0.61
N LEU A 198 3.32 -9.81 1.08
CA LEU A 198 4.50 -10.01 0.24
C LEU A 198 4.44 -11.33 -0.52
N LYS A 199 4.19 -12.45 0.18
CA LYS A 199 4.08 -13.78 -0.46
C LYS A 199 3.03 -13.81 -1.56
N ARG A 200 1.88 -13.17 -1.34
CA ARG A 200 0.80 -13.10 -2.35
C ARG A 200 1.16 -12.21 -3.53
N VAL A 201 1.81 -11.07 -3.28
CA VAL A 201 2.29 -10.20 -4.36
C VAL A 201 3.32 -10.92 -5.23
N VAL A 202 4.26 -11.66 -4.62
CA VAL A 202 5.22 -12.51 -5.35
C VAL A 202 4.50 -13.54 -6.21
N ALA A 203 3.52 -14.25 -5.64
CA ALA A 203 2.77 -15.28 -6.37
C ALA A 203 1.99 -14.70 -7.56
N VAL A 204 1.30 -13.57 -7.37
CA VAL A 204 0.55 -12.88 -8.44
C VAL A 204 1.48 -12.40 -9.55
N ALA A 205 2.61 -11.79 -9.18
CA ALA A 205 3.58 -11.31 -10.15
C ALA A 205 4.24 -12.46 -10.93
N LYS A 206 4.53 -13.58 -10.26
CA LYS A 206 5.03 -14.81 -10.90
C LYS A 206 4.03 -15.36 -11.90
N GLU A 207 2.78 -15.56 -11.48
CA GLU A 207 1.71 -16.07 -12.34
C GLU A 207 1.50 -15.18 -13.58
N LEU A 208 1.45 -13.86 -13.39
CA LEU A 208 1.31 -12.92 -14.49
C LEU A 208 2.47 -13.01 -15.47
N SER A 209 3.70 -13.06 -14.96
CA SER A 209 4.92 -13.15 -15.77
C SER A 209 5.01 -14.48 -16.53
N GLU A 210 4.69 -15.59 -15.88
CA GLU A 210 4.68 -16.92 -16.53
C GLU A 210 3.58 -17.03 -17.61
N LYS A 211 2.37 -16.51 -17.32
CA LYS A 211 1.25 -16.54 -18.24
C LYS A 211 1.49 -15.69 -19.50
N THR A 212 2.13 -14.55 -19.34
CA THR A 212 2.37 -13.62 -20.45
C THR A 212 3.69 -13.87 -21.17
N GLY A 213 4.60 -14.63 -20.58
CA GLY A 213 5.99 -14.73 -21.02
C GLY A 213 6.74 -13.39 -20.95
N ARG A 214 6.26 -12.46 -20.11
CA ARG A 214 6.77 -11.12 -19.97
C ARG A 214 7.11 -10.84 -18.53
N TRP A 215 8.09 -10.00 -18.31
CA TRP A 215 8.46 -9.54 -16.99
C TRP A 215 7.34 -8.67 -16.42
N PHE A 216 6.68 -9.10 -15.34
CA PHE A 216 5.49 -8.42 -14.76
C PHE A 216 4.38 -8.09 -15.79
N GLY A 217 4.24 -8.89 -16.86
CA GLY A 217 3.29 -8.61 -17.93
C GLY A 217 3.74 -7.54 -18.92
N HIS A 218 4.95 -6.99 -18.78
CA HIS A 218 5.51 -5.96 -19.64
C HIS A 218 6.82 -6.41 -20.27
N ASP A 219 7.08 -5.98 -21.49
CA ASP A 219 8.43 -5.98 -22.05
C ASP A 219 9.05 -4.62 -21.68
N TYR A 220 10.13 -4.67 -20.93
CA TYR A 220 11.00 -3.51 -20.79
C TYR A 220 11.76 -3.37 -22.13
N GLU A 221 11.43 -2.32 -22.89
CA GLU A 221 12.20 -1.91 -24.05
C GLU A 221 13.52 -1.25 -23.64
#